data_205e538c2a4b9802a532c4e6e05790d3
#
_entry.id   205e538c2a4b9802a532c4e6e05790d3
#
_cell.length_a   1.000
_cell.length_b   1.000
_cell.length_c   1.000
_cell.angle_alpha   90.00
_cell.angle_beta   90.00
_cell.angle_gamma   90.00
#
_symmetry.space_group_name_H-M   'P 1'
#
loop_
_entity.id
_entity.type
_entity.pdbx_description
1 polymer ?
#
loop_
_entity_poly.entity_id
_entity_poly.type
_entity_poly.pdbx_seq_one_letter_code
_entity_poly.pdbx_strand_id
1 'polypeptide(L)'
;MGGAGGWHEAAALASEMSRRVVIADVGPLIALVRVDALVLLKQLFGQVFITSIVRDEILPTSAFPDGVVLAASLAEEGWISVLPAPEDTWRPLNPDVDAGEASTLRIACLWRELGDAVLVVMDDRAGRAEARSLGLDLIGTAAIIGLAKTEGLIPLARPLLERMSREGYFLGPTVIAAVLSSVGE
;
A
#
# COMPACT_ATOMS: atom_id res chain seq x y z
N MET A 1 -16.03 -7.80 -33.05
CA MET A 1 -15.28 -8.84 -32.33
C MET A 1 -14.08 -8.18 -31.65
N GLY A 2 -14.17 -7.83 -30.39
CA GLY A 2 -13.11 -7.15 -29.65
C GLY A 2 -13.49 -7.08 -28.17
N GLY A 3 -13.28 -8.16 -27.42
CA GLY A 3 -13.66 -8.18 -26.01
C GLY A 3 -12.98 -9.25 -25.15
N ALA A 4 -12.22 -10.16 -25.75
CA ALA A 4 -11.62 -11.26 -24.99
C ALA A 4 -10.17 -10.98 -24.51
N GLY A 5 -9.44 -10.06 -25.14
CA GLY A 5 -8.03 -9.78 -24.80
C GLY A 5 -7.84 -9.07 -23.48
N GLY A 6 -8.68 -8.09 -23.14
CA GLY A 6 -8.55 -7.27 -21.95
C GLY A 6 -8.78 -8.04 -20.64
N TRP A 7 -9.65 -9.05 -20.64
CA TRP A 7 -9.93 -9.87 -19.46
C TRP A 7 -8.79 -10.82 -19.11
N HIS A 8 -8.08 -11.34 -20.10
CA HIS A 8 -6.93 -12.21 -19.87
C HIS A 8 -5.72 -11.44 -19.34
N GLU A 9 -5.52 -10.21 -19.81
CA GLU A 9 -4.45 -9.33 -19.32
C GLU A 9 -4.72 -8.87 -17.88
N ALA A 10 -5.94 -8.45 -17.56
CA ALA A 10 -6.33 -8.08 -16.19
C ALA A 10 -6.22 -9.27 -15.23
N ALA A 11 -6.69 -10.46 -15.63
CA ALA A 11 -6.57 -11.68 -14.83
C ALA A 11 -5.12 -12.14 -14.64
N ALA A 12 -4.25 -11.94 -15.63
CA ALA A 12 -2.83 -12.22 -15.52
C ALA A 12 -2.14 -11.26 -14.56
N LEU A 13 -2.43 -9.96 -14.65
CA LEU A 13 -1.95 -8.93 -13.71
C LEU A 13 -2.41 -9.21 -12.28
N ALA A 14 -3.67 -9.54 -12.06
CA ALA A 14 -4.20 -9.89 -10.75
C ALA A 14 -3.54 -11.14 -10.19
N SER A 15 -3.33 -12.18 -11.01
CA SER A 15 -2.62 -13.41 -10.62
C SER A 15 -1.14 -13.16 -10.34
N GLU A 16 -0.51 -12.24 -11.04
CA GLU A 16 0.88 -11.85 -10.84
C GLU A 16 1.04 -11.00 -9.57
N MET A 17 0.11 -10.11 -9.30
CA MET A 17 0.06 -9.32 -8.08
C MET A 17 -0.24 -10.16 -6.84
N SER A 18 -1.08 -11.20 -6.95
CA SER A 18 -1.40 -12.14 -5.87
C SER A 18 -0.21 -13.03 -5.46
N ARG A 19 0.86 -13.07 -6.25
CA ARG A 19 2.10 -13.80 -5.95
C ARG A 19 3.21 -12.91 -5.40
N ARG A 20 2.99 -11.60 -5.31
CA ARG A 20 3.98 -10.66 -4.78
C ARG A 20 3.93 -10.61 -3.27
N VAL A 21 5.09 -10.50 -2.66
CA VAL A 21 5.19 -10.15 -1.24
C VAL A 21 4.91 -8.66 -1.11
N VAL A 22 3.88 -8.30 -0.35
CA VAL A 22 3.42 -6.92 -0.19
C VAL A 22 3.83 -6.40 1.17
N ILE A 23 4.60 -5.32 1.20
CA ILE A 23 4.99 -4.65 2.43
C ILE A 23 4.48 -3.21 2.43
N ALA A 24 3.86 -2.79 3.53
CA ALA A 24 3.23 -1.48 3.64
C ALA A 24 3.89 -0.61 4.71
N ASP A 25 3.96 0.68 4.40
CA ASP A 25 4.20 1.75 5.35
C ASP A 25 2.90 2.15 6.07
N VAL A 26 3.00 2.90 7.17
CA VAL A 26 1.87 3.30 8.02
C VAL A 26 0.90 4.25 7.30
N GLY A 27 1.40 5.18 6.50
CA GLY A 27 0.59 6.21 5.83
C GLY A 27 -0.58 5.65 5.03
N PRO A 28 -0.35 4.72 4.07
CA PRO A 28 -1.41 4.06 3.32
C PRO A 28 -2.43 3.30 4.18
N LEU A 29 -2.00 2.66 5.26
CA LEU A 29 -2.88 1.93 6.16
C LEU A 29 -3.87 2.88 6.84
N ILE A 30 -3.37 3.99 7.41
CA ILE A 30 -4.20 5.04 8.03
C ILE A 30 -5.16 5.65 7.00
N ALA A 31 -4.67 5.95 5.80
CA ALA A 31 -5.49 6.52 4.74
C ALA A 31 -6.67 5.63 4.36
N LEU A 32 -6.43 4.32 4.22
CA LEU A 32 -7.47 3.35 3.89
C LEU A 32 -8.46 3.14 5.04
N VAL A 33 -8.00 3.15 6.30
CA VAL A 33 -8.91 3.07 7.47
C VAL A 33 -9.87 4.24 7.49
N ARG A 34 -9.41 5.47 7.26
CA ARG A 34 -10.26 6.68 7.29
C ARG A 34 -11.42 6.65 6.31
N VAL A 35 -11.30 5.90 5.25
CA VAL A 35 -12.35 5.75 4.25
C VAL A 35 -13.03 4.37 4.28
N ASP A 36 -12.85 3.60 5.36
CA ASP A 36 -13.40 2.25 5.55
C ASP A 36 -13.01 1.26 4.43
N ALA A 37 -11.81 1.42 3.86
CA ALA A 37 -11.33 0.68 2.70
C ALA A 37 -10.10 -0.21 2.98
N LEU A 38 -9.69 -0.38 4.25
CA LEU A 38 -8.53 -1.18 4.63
C LEU A 38 -8.65 -2.64 4.13
N VAL A 39 -9.86 -3.18 4.13
CA VAL A 39 -10.15 -4.54 3.65
C VAL A 39 -9.76 -4.78 2.18
N LEU A 40 -9.66 -3.73 1.38
CA LEU A 40 -9.22 -3.82 -0.01
C LEU A 40 -7.80 -4.37 -0.13
N LEU A 41 -6.91 -4.09 0.83
CA LEU A 41 -5.58 -4.68 0.85
C LEU A 41 -5.65 -6.21 0.99
N LYS A 42 -6.50 -6.70 1.90
CA LYS A 42 -6.73 -8.14 2.08
C LYS A 42 -7.31 -8.77 0.81
N GLN A 43 -8.29 -8.13 0.19
CA GLN A 43 -8.96 -8.65 -1.00
C GLN A 43 -8.05 -8.66 -2.23
N LEU A 44 -7.18 -7.65 -2.39
CA LEU A 44 -6.26 -7.54 -3.52
C LEU A 44 -5.02 -8.42 -3.38
N PHE A 45 -4.46 -8.49 -2.18
CA PHE A 45 -3.13 -9.06 -1.96
C PHE A 45 -3.12 -10.30 -1.04
N GLY A 46 -4.22 -10.57 -0.35
CA GLY A 46 -4.32 -11.66 0.62
C GLY A 46 -3.58 -11.36 1.91
N GLN A 47 -2.26 -11.25 1.85
CA GLN A 47 -1.40 -10.96 2.99
C GLN A 47 -0.57 -9.70 2.74
N VAL A 48 -0.44 -8.89 3.80
CA VAL A 48 0.40 -7.68 3.81
C VAL A 48 1.33 -7.75 5.00
N PHE A 49 2.56 -7.33 4.81
CA PHE A 49 3.56 -7.25 5.86
C PHE A 49 3.82 -5.81 6.26
N ILE A 50 4.15 -5.61 7.53
CA ILE A 50 4.65 -4.35 8.07
C ILE A 50 5.87 -4.65 8.94
N THR A 51 6.71 -3.67 9.19
CA THR A 51 7.81 -3.83 10.15
C THR A 51 7.35 -3.57 11.58
N SER A 52 8.12 -4.00 12.57
CA SER A 52 7.87 -3.65 13.96
C SER A 52 7.95 -2.14 14.22
N ILE A 53 8.75 -1.39 13.45
CA ILE A 53 8.81 0.07 13.53
C ILE A 53 7.48 0.67 13.07
N VAL A 54 6.97 0.27 11.92
CA VAL A 54 5.65 0.70 11.41
C VAL A 54 4.53 0.34 12.39
N ARG A 55 4.55 -0.87 12.97
CA ARG A 55 3.60 -1.25 14.03
C ARG A 55 3.68 -0.31 15.23
N ASP A 56 4.88 0.05 15.66
CA ASP A 56 5.09 0.90 16.85
C ASP A 56 4.65 2.36 16.59
N GLU A 57 4.58 2.78 15.34
CA GLU A 57 3.94 4.04 14.92
C GLU A 57 2.41 3.98 14.98
N ILE A 58 1.82 2.81 14.75
CA ILE A 58 0.37 2.59 14.86
C ILE A 58 -0.09 2.59 16.31
N LEU A 59 0.65 1.96 17.23
CA LEU A 59 0.23 1.76 18.63
C LEU A 59 -0.05 3.06 19.39
N PRO A 60 0.76 4.13 19.31
CA PRO A 60 0.46 5.41 19.94
C PRO A 60 -0.81 6.08 19.36
N THR A 61 -1.15 5.78 18.13
CA THR A 61 -2.37 6.31 17.48
C THR A 61 -3.64 5.59 17.94
N SER A 62 -3.53 4.53 18.76
CA SER A 62 -4.67 3.80 19.33
C SER A 62 -5.57 4.67 20.24
N ALA A 63 -5.13 5.87 20.60
CA ALA A 63 -5.99 6.90 21.21
C ALA A 63 -6.98 7.53 20.19
N PHE A 64 -6.77 7.34 18.89
CA PHE A 64 -7.62 7.82 17.83
C PHE A 64 -8.38 6.66 17.16
N PRO A 65 -9.58 6.89 16.61
CA PRO A 65 -10.38 5.84 15.97
C PRO A 65 -9.62 5.02 14.91
N ASP A 66 -8.79 5.67 14.12
CA ASP A 66 -7.99 5.03 13.05
C ASP A 66 -7.02 4.00 13.63
N GLY A 67 -6.33 4.35 14.72
CA GLY A 67 -5.40 3.46 15.39
C GLY A 67 -6.07 2.26 16.06
N VAL A 68 -7.30 2.44 16.58
CA VAL A 68 -8.09 1.33 17.15
C VAL A 68 -8.42 0.30 16.06
N VAL A 69 -8.86 0.76 14.88
CA VAL A 69 -9.19 -0.13 13.76
C VAL A 69 -7.94 -0.86 13.26
N LEU A 70 -6.80 -0.17 13.13
CA LEU A 70 -5.56 -0.79 12.71
C LEU A 70 -5.05 -1.80 13.75
N ALA A 71 -5.09 -1.46 15.05
CA ALA A 71 -4.70 -2.38 16.11
C ALA A 71 -5.59 -3.63 16.14
N ALA A 72 -6.91 -3.49 15.92
CA ALA A 72 -7.81 -4.61 15.78
C ALA A 72 -7.46 -5.48 14.57
N SER A 73 -7.18 -4.88 13.42
CA SER A 73 -6.79 -5.60 12.20
C SER A 73 -5.46 -6.34 12.33
N LEU A 74 -4.54 -5.82 13.15
CA LEU A 74 -3.29 -6.52 13.51
C LEU A 74 -3.55 -7.72 14.44
N ALA A 75 -4.58 -7.64 15.30
CA ALA A 75 -4.96 -8.70 16.22
C ALA A 75 -5.83 -9.78 15.56
N GLU A 76 -6.58 -9.42 14.50
CA GLU A 76 -7.47 -10.30 13.77
C GLU A 76 -6.73 -11.07 12.66
N GLU A 77 -6.85 -12.39 12.68
CA GLU A 77 -6.64 -13.34 11.58
C GLU A 77 -5.36 -13.27 10.71
N GLY A 78 -4.29 -12.60 11.14
CA GLY A 78 -2.97 -12.82 10.53
C GLY A 78 -2.79 -12.39 9.06
N TRP A 79 -3.70 -11.59 8.47
CA TRP A 79 -3.51 -11.07 7.12
C TRP A 79 -2.58 -9.84 7.06
N ILE A 80 -2.41 -9.13 8.19
CA ILE A 80 -1.30 -8.19 8.38
C ILE A 80 -0.30 -8.86 9.32
N SER A 81 0.89 -9.16 8.83
CA SER A 81 1.96 -9.78 9.60
C SER A 81 3.05 -8.79 9.93
N VAL A 82 3.47 -8.81 11.21
CA VAL A 82 4.55 -7.95 11.68
C VAL A 82 5.89 -8.67 11.57
N LEU A 83 6.83 -8.05 10.88
CA LEU A 83 8.21 -8.52 10.76
C LEU A 83 9.11 -7.77 11.74
N PRO A 84 10.14 -8.42 12.29
CA PRO A 84 11.16 -7.70 13.04
C PRO A 84 11.82 -6.64 12.17
N ALA A 85 12.16 -5.50 12.78
CA ALA A 85 12.93 -4.47 12.09
C ALA A 85 14.31 -5.03 11.69
N PRO A 86 14.88 -4.57 10.56
CA PRO A 86 16.23 -4.96 10.19
C PRO A 86 17.24 -4.48 11.25
N GLU A 87 18.16 -5.36 11.63
CA GLU A 87 19.19 -5.06 12.63
C GLU A 87 20.49 -4.55 12.02
N ASP A 88 20.52 -4.39 10.68
CA ASP A 88 21.72 -3.94 9.97
C ASP A 88 21.93 -2.41 10.03
N THR A 89 23.06 -1.95 9.51
CA THR A 89 23.44 -0.54 9.49
C THR A 89 23.00 0.18 8.22
N TRP A 90 22.18 -0.44 7.37
CA TRP A 90 21.69 0.17 6.15
C TRP A 90 20.93 1.48 6.43
N ARG A 91 21.14 2.47 5.60
CA ARG A 91 20.46 3.75 5.66
C ARG A 91 20.03 4.18 4.26
N PRO A 92 18.87 4.83 4.10
CA PRO A 92 18.47 5.44 2.84
C PRO A 92 19.45 6.54 2.46
N LEU A 93 19.56 6.80 1.16
CA LEU A 93 20.35 7.92 0.64
C LEU A 93 19.64 9.27 0.86
N ASN A 94 18.32 9.25 0.82
CA ASN A 94 17.51 10.43 1.08
C ASN A 94 17.32 10.63 2.61
N PRO A 95 17.83 11.72 3.21
CA PRO A 95 17.73 11.96 4.65
C PRO A 95 16.31 12.30 5.13
N ASP A 96 15.38 12.62 4.22
CA ASP A 96 13.98 12.89 4.54
C ASP A 96 13.14 11.62 4.73
N VAL A 97 13.71 10.44 4.43
CA VAL A 97 13.06 9.14 4.67
C VAL A 97 13.09 8.83 6.16
N ASP A 98 11.92 8.64 6.75
CA ASP A 98 11.79 8.35 8.18
C ASP A 98 12.14 6.88 8.53
N ALA A 99 12.04 6.54 9.83
CA ALA A 99 12.43 5.22 10.32
C ALA A 99 11.48 4.10 9.85
N GLY A 100 10.16 4.37 9.78
CA GLY A 100 9.15 3.43 9.29
C GLY A 100 9.39 3.12 7.82
N GLU A 101 9.49 4.16 7.00
CA GLU A 101 9.80 4.07 5.57
C GLU A 101 11.13 3.34 5.32
N ALA A 102 12.20 3.73 6.03
CA ALA A 102 13.52 3.13 5.89
C ALA A 102 13.48 1.62 6.20
N SER A 103 12.79 1.23 7.27
CA SER A 103 12.64 -0.18 7.66
C SER A 103 11.86 -0.99 6.61
N THR A 104 10.79 -0.41 6.08
CA THR A 104 9.96 -0.98 5.00
C THR A 104 10.79 -1.21 3.73
N LEU A 105 11.53 -0.20 3.29
CA LEU A 105 12.40 -0.28 2.11
C LEU A 105 13.52 -1.30 2.29
N ARG A 106 14.13 -1.38 3.49
CA ARG A 106 15.20 -2.34 3.76
C ARG A 106 14.70 -3.78 3.69
N ILE A 107 13.56 -4.10 4.31
CA ILE A 107 12.95 -5.43 4.20
C ILE A 107 12.60 -5.76 2.74
N ALA A 108 12.06 -4.81 2.00
CA ALA A 108 11.76 -4.99 0.58
C ALA A 108 13.01 -5.34 -0.24
N CYS A 109 14.14 -4.67 0.03
CA CYS A 109 15.42 -4.99 -0.60
C CYS A 109 15.91 -6.39 -0.25
N LEU A 110 15.85 -6.77 1.04
CA LEU A 110 16.29 -8.09 1.49
C LEU A 110 15.48 -9.22 0.82
N TRP A 111 14.16 -9.08 0.74
CA TRP A 111 13.32 -10.07 0.07
C TRP A 111 13.58 -10.15 -1.43
N ARG A 112 13.78 -9.01 -2.08
CA ARG A 112 14.18 -9.01 -3.50
C ARG A 112 15.55 -9.67 -3.71
N GLU A 113 16.51 -9.47 -2.81
CA GLU A 113 17.81 -10.15 -2.84
C GLU A 113 17.67 -11.68 -2.70
N LEU A 114 16.62 -12.14 -2.00
CA LEU A 114 16.27 -13.57 -1.89
C LEU A 114 15.50 -14.10 -3.11
N GLY A 115 15.14 -13.24 -4.06
CA GLY A 115 14.47 -13.62 -5.30
C GLY A 115 12.96 -13.44 -5.30
N ASP A 116 12.39 -12.83 -4.24
CA ASP A 116 10.96 -12.57 -4.18
C ASP A 116 10.55 -11.38 -5.06
N ALA A 117 9.38 -11.46 -5.67
CA ALA A 117 8.73 -10.32 -6.29
C ALA A 117 8.07 -9.48 -5.19
N VAL A 118 8.58 -8.28 -4.95
CA VAL A 118 8.14 -7.42 -3.84
C VAL A 118 7.37 -6.21 -4.35
N LEU A 119 6.26 -5.87 -3.69
CA LEU A 119 5.50 -4.64 -3.91
C LEU A 119 5.49 -3.82 -2.62
N VAL A 120 5.97 -2.59 -2.69
CA VAL A 120 5.94 -1.63 -1.58
C VAL A 120 4.69 -0.77 -1.67
N VAL A 121 3.93 -0.69 -0.59
CA VAL A 121 2.77 0.21 -0.44
C VAL A 121 3.21 1.45 0.33
N MET A 122 3.32 2.58 -0.35
CA MET A 122 3.90 3.81 0.22
C MET A 122 3.41 5.05 -0.51
N ASP A 123 3.08 6.10 0.25
CA ASP A 123 2.56 7.34 -0.31
C ASP A 123 3.53 8.53 -0.16
N ASP A 124 4.37 8.54 0.86
CA ASP A 124 5.30 9.64 1.09
C ASP A 124 6.24 9.86 -0.10
N ARG A 125 6.51 11.11 -0.37
CA ARG A 125 7.32 11.53 -1.52
C ARG A 125 8.77 11.09 -1.40
N ALA A 126 9.35 11.21 -0.20
CA ALA A 126 10.75 10.87 0.04
C ALA A 126 10.95 9.36 -0.04
N GLY A 127 10.10 8.59 0.65
CA GLY A 127 10.09 7.14 0.61
C GLY A 127 9.86 6.59 -0.79
N ARG A 128 8.92 7.17 -1.57
CA ARG A 128 8.67 6.78 -2.97
C ARG A 128 9.86 7.08 -3.90
N ALA A 129 10.57 8.19 -3.67
CA ALA A 129 11.76 8.52 -4.46
C ALA A 129 12.88 7.53 -4.17
N GLU A 130 13.10 7.21 -2.90
CA GLU A 130 14.07 6.20 -2.46
C GLU A 130 13.73 4.82 -2.99
N ALA A 131 12.46 4.37 -2.89
CA ALA A 131 12.00 3.09 -3.46
C ALA A 131 12.33 2.96 -4.94
N ARG A 132 12.10 4.02 -5.73
CA ARG A 132 12.45 4.03 -7.16
C ARG A 132 13.93 3.96 -7.39
N SER A 133 14.76 4.67 -6.61
CA SER A 133 16.22 4.64 -6.73
C SER A 133 16.76 3.25 -6.43
N LEU A 134 16.11 2.52 -5.53
CA LEU A 134 16.42 1.13 -5.19
C LEU A 134 15.87 0.12 -6.22
N GLY A 135 15.10 0.56 -7.23
CA GLY A 135 14.48 -0.32 -8.23
C GLY A 135 13.37 -1.21 -7.66
N LEU A 136 12.67 -0.76 -6.60
CA LEU A 136 11.54 -1.46 -6.01
C LEU A 136 10.24 -1.10 -6.75
N ASP A 137 9.38 -2.10 -6.96
CA ASP A 137 8.01 -1.86 -7.38
C ASP A 137 7.22 -1.22 -6.25
N LEU A 138 6.42 -0.20 -6.56
CA LEU A 138 5.67 0.51 -5.56
C LEU A 138 4.26 0.91 -6.04
N ILE A 139 3.32 0.93 -5.11
CA ILE A 139 1.95 1.38 -5.32
C ILE A 139 1.57 2.37 -4.20
N GLY A 140 0.79 3.38 -4.54
CA GLY A 140 0.21 4.30 -3.56
C GLY A 140 -1.27 4.03 -3.33
N THR A 141 -1.84 4.61 -2.28
CA THR A 141 -3.22 4.40 -1.85
C THR A 141 -4.23 4.71 -2.96
N ALA A 142 -4.04 5.80 -3.70
CA ALA A 142 -4.94 6.13 -4.81
C ALA A 142 -4.97 5.05 -5.89
N ALA A 143 -3.80 4.48 -6.22
CA ALA A 143 -3.70 3.40 -7.19
C ALA A 143 -4.30 2.08 -6.68
N ILE A 144 -4.24 1.81 -5.37
CA ILE A 144 -4.93 0.67 -4.73
C ILE A 144 -6.45 0.80 -4.92
N ILE A 145 -7.02 2.00 -4.75
CA ILE A 145 -8.43 2.25 -4.98
C ILE A 145 -8.78 2.03 -6.47
N GLY A 146 -7.94 2.52 -7.38
CA GLY A 146 -8.11 2.28 -8.82
C GLY A 146 -8.07 0.79 -9.16
N LEU A 147 -7.11 0.06 -8.62
CA LEU A 147 -7.00 -1.40 -8.80
C LEU A 147 -8.23 -2.13 -8.26
N ALA A 148 -8.72 -1.76 -7.07
CA ALA A 148 -9.93 -2.34 -6.50
C ALA A 148 -11.17 -2.14 -7.41
N LYS A 149 -11.26 -1.01 -8.09
CA LYS A 149 -12.30 -0.77 -9.11
C LYS A 149 -12.10 -1.69 -10.33
N THR A 150 -10.89 -1.83 -10.82
CA THR A 150 -10.56 -2.70 -11.96
C THR A 150 -10.90 -4.16 -11.67
N GLU A 151 -10.61 -4.62 -10.45
CA GLU A 151 -10.91 -5.99 -9.97
C GLU A 151 -12.39 -6.19 -9.58
N GLY A 152 -13.23 -5.15 -9.70
CA GLY A 152 -14.66 -5.23 -9.37
C GLY A 152 -14.97 -5.31 -7.89
N LEU A 153 -14.01 -5.03 -7.00
CA LEU A 153 -14.20 -5.02 -5.55
C LEU A 153 -15.03 -3.83 -5.07
N ILE A 154 -14.98 -2.74 -5.83
CA ILE A 154 -15.79 -1.54 -5.61
C ILE A 154 -16.44 -1.09 -6.91
N PRO A 155 -17.64 -0.50 -6.87
CA PRO A 155 -18.34 -0.06 -8.08
C PRO A 155 -17.72 1.20 -8.71
N LEU A 156 -17.19 2.13 -7.91
CA LEU A 156 -16.59 3.40 -8.35
C LEU A 156 -15.41 3.76 -7.46
N ALA A 157 -14.33 4.28 -8.08
CA ALA A 157 -13.13 4.76 -7.37
C ALA A 157 -13.33 6.18 -6.84
N ARG A 158 -14.02 7.04 -7.59
CA ARG A 158 -14.20 8.47 -7.29
C ARG A 158 -14.71 8.76 -5.87
N PRO A 159 -15.77 8.11 -5.35
CA PRO A 159 -16.29 8.43 -4.01
C PRO A 159 -15.26 8.23 -2.90
N LEU A 160 -14.42 7.18 -3.00
CA LEU A 160 -13.36 6.91 -2.02
C LEU A 160 -12.22 7.92 -2.12
N LEU A 161 -11.78 8.27 -3.33
CA LEU A 161 -10.72 9.28 -3.55
C LEU A 161 -11.16 10.66 -3.05
N GLU A 162 -12.40 11.06 -3.30
CA GLU A 162 -12.97 12.31 -2.81
C GLU A 162 -13.13 12.30 -1.29
N ARG A 163 -13.53 11.16 -0.69
CA ARG A 163 -13.61 11.02 0.75
C ARG A 163 -12.23 11.13 1.40
N MET A 164 -11.20 10.51 0.86
CA MET A 164 -9.83 10.66 1.33
C MET A 164 -9.40 12.12 1.41
N SER A 165 -9.68 12.89 0.36
CA SER A 165 -9.34 14.31 0.31
C SER A 165 -10.10 15.10 1.38
N ARG A 166 -11.38 14.79 1.64
CA ARG A 166 -12.21 15.42 2.70
C ARG A 166 -11.74 15.07 4.11
N GLU A 167 -11.26 13.84 4.32
CA GLU A 167 -10.71 13.38 5.59
C GLU A 167 -9.28 13.88 5.84
N GLY A 168 -8.79 14.80 5.00
CA GLY A 168 -7.51 15.47 5.16
C GLY A 168 -6.31 14.65 4.67
N TYR A 169 -6.54 13.55 3.93
CA TYR A 169 -5.46 12.85 3.27
C TYR A 169 -5.16 13.52 1.93
N PHE A 170 -3.96 14.08 1.82
CA PHE A 170 -3.60 14.85 0.63
C PHE A 170 -3.30 13.93 -0.56
N LEU A 171 -4.24 13.89 -1.50
CA LEU A 171 -4.03 13.34 -2.83
C LEU A 171 -3.93 14.49 -3.83
N GLY A 172 -2.83 14.56 -4.57
CA GLY A 172 -2.67 15.58 -5.60
C GLY A 172 -3.78 15.43 -6.69
N PRO A 173 -4.40 16.55 -7.15
CA PRO A 173 -5.45 16.49 -8.17
C PRO A 173 -5.05 15.71 -9.42
N THR A 174 -3.79 15.81 -9.82
CA THR A 174 -3.23 15.06 -10.95
C THR A 174 -3.24 13.56 -10.72
N VAL A 175 -2.97 13.11 -9.49
CA VAL A 175 -3.00 11.69 -9.12
C VAL A 175 -4.43 11.16 -9.18
N ILE A 176 -5.39 11.90 -8.63
CA ILE A 176 -6.81 11.55 -8.67
C ILE A 176 -7.28 11.45 -10.12
N ALA A 177 -7.00 12.47 -10.95
CA ALA A 177 -7.39 12.48 -12.35
C ALA A 177 -6.77 11.29 -13.13
N ALA A 178 -5.49 10.98 -12.88
CA ALA A 178 -4.82 9.85 -13.52
C ALA A 178 -5.47 8.51 -13.16
N VAL A 179 -5.77 8.29 -11.88
CA VAL A 179 -6.43 7.06 -11.42
C VAL A 179 -7.83 6.95 -12.02
N LEU A 180 -8.65 8.00 -11.94
CA LEU A 180 -10.02 7.99 -12.50
C LEU A 180 -10.01 7.72 -14.01
N SER A 181 -9.13 8.39 -14.74
CA SER A 181 -8.96 8.14 -16.19
C SER A 181 -8.56 6.70 -16.49
N SER A 182 -7.69 6.10 -15.68
CA SER A 182 -7.23 4.71 -15.89
C SER A 182 -8.33 3.67 -15.68
N VAL A 183 -9.36 4.00 -14.88
CA VAL A 183 -10.48 3.09 -14.57
C VAL A 183 -11.79 3.48 -15.27
N GLY A 184 -11.75 4.46 -16.18
CA GLY A 184 -12.90 4.89 -16.99
C GLY A 184 -13.91 5.76 -16.23
N GLU A 185 -13.43 6.58 -15.26
CA GLU A 185 -14.26 7.54 -14.50
C GLU A 185 -13.91 9.02 -14.76
#